data_f6f3604a28789d28e048b805af59a759
#
_entry.id   f6f3604a28789d28e048b805af59a759
#
_cell.length_a   1.000
_cell.length_b   1.000
_cell.length_c   1.000
_cell.angle_alpha   90.00
_cell.angle_beta   90.00
_cell.angle_gamma   90.00
#
_symmetry.space_group_name_H-M   'P 1'
#
loop_
_entity.id
_entity.type
_entity.pdbx_description
1 polymer ?
#
loop_
_entity_poly.entity_id
_entity_poly.type
_entity_poly.pdbx_seq_one_letter_code
_entity_poly.pdbx_strand_id
1 'polypeptide(L)'
;RLDVPGLDTLLLWPIFAVAFTAFAVGGIANSVNIIDGYNGLAGGYAVIVLAALAWVAGQVGDPVVLTASLAMLGALLGFLVWNYPGGKIFMGDGGAYLVGFWLAELAVLLVVRNPDVSPWFPVVLLAYPVVDTLFSIYRRFFLRGRSAGSADARHLHQLIYLRLARVAVGSKNPADKRRRNNLVALYIWAGAALFIIPALLVWSSTTWLVVLGVSFWIA
;
A
#
# COMPACT_ATOMS: atom_id res chain seq x y z
N ARG A 1 11.95 10.78 12.00
CA ARG A 1 12.54 9.60 12.67
C ARG A 1 11.98 8.31 12.07
N LEU A 2 12.74 7.22 12.16
CA LEU A 2 12.34 5.88 11.70
C LEU A 2 12.55 4.81 12.80
N ASP A 3 13.03 5.20 13.96
CA ASP A 3 13.45 4.33 15.07
C ASP A 3 14.49 3.26 14.61
N VAL A 4 15.38 3.67 13.69
CA VAL A 4 16.48 2.85 13.17
C VAL A 4 17.80 3.51 13.51
N PRO A 5 18.63 2.92 14.39
CA PRO A 5 19.93 3.48 14.77
C PRO A 5 20.79 3.78 13.54
N GLY A 6 21.45 4.94 13.54
CA GLY A 6 22.26 5.44 12.43
C GLY A 6 21.45 6.15 11.32
N LEU A 7 20.33 5.61 10.90
CA LEU A 7 19.47 6.27 9.90
C LEU A 7 18.83 7.53 10.49
N ASP A 8 18.35 7.48 11.72
CA ASP A 8 17.80 8.65 12.41
C ASP A 8 18.85 9.75 12.59
N THR A 9 20.13 9.40 12.79
CA THR A 9 21.23 10.37 12.82
C THR A 9 21.41 11.07 11.47
N LEU A 10 21.31 10.33 10.37
CA LEU A 10 21.35 10.91 9.01
C LEU A 10 20.15 11.82 8.74
N LEU A 11 18.97 11.45 9.25
CA LEU A 11 17.74 12.25 9.11
C LEU A 11 17.78 13.59 9.88
N LEU A 12 18.74 13.81 10.76
CA LEU A 12 18.98 15.12 11.37
C LEU A 12 19.54 16.14 10.36
N TRP A 13 20.11 15.68 9.26
CA TRP A 13 20.60 16.55 8.18
C TRP A 13 19.46 16.91 7.24
N PRO A 14 19.05 18.19 7.14
CA PRO A 14 17.85 18.58 6.39
C PRO A 14 17.86 18.11 4.93
N ILE A 15 19.02 18.24 4.26
CA ILE A 15 19.15 17.83 2.85
C ILE A 15 18.88 16.33 2.70
N PHE A 16 19.47 15.50 3.58
CA PHE A 16 19.24 14.06 3.57
C PHE A 16 17.78 13.72 3.91
N ALA A 17 17.20 14.37 4.92
CA ALA A 17 15.81 14.14 5.31
C ALA A 17 14.84 14.45 4.17
N VAL A 18 15.02 15.59 3.48
CA VAL A 18 14.18 15.97 2.33
C VAL A 18 14.36 14.97 1.19
N ALA A 19 15.60 14.64 0.82
CA ALA A 19 15.87 13.71 -0.27
C ALA A 19 15.29 12.31 0.04
N PHE A 20 15.48 11.81 1.25
CA PHE A 20 14.95 10.52 1.69
C PHE A 20 13.41 10.51 1.67
N THR A 21 12.77 11.55 2.22
CA THR A 21 11.30 11.66 2.23
C THR A 21 10.75 11.74 0.81
N ALA A 22 11.33 12.57 -0.06
CA ALA A 22 10.92 12.67 -1.45
C ALA A 22 11.05 11.33 -2.19
N PHE A 23 12.16 10.60 -1.97
CA PHE A 23 12.36 9.25 -2.52
C PHE A 23 11.31 8.26 -2.01
N ALA A 24 11.05 8.25 -0.70
CA ALA A 24 10.07 7.36 -0.08
C ALA A 24 8.64 7.66 -0.60
N VAL A 25 8.24 8.93 -0.62
CA VAL A 25 6.93 9.36 -1.13
C VAL A 25 6.76 9.01 -2.61
N GLY A 26 7.75 9.33 -3.44
CA GLY A 26 7.74 8.98 -4.86
C GLY A 26 7.73 7.46 -5.09
N GLY A 27 8.47 6.70 -4.29
CA GLY A 27 8.49 5.25 -4.32
C GLY A 27 7.15 4.63 -3.96
N ILE A 28 6.48 5.13 -2.93
CA ILE A 28 5.12 4.68 -2.54
C ILE A 28 4.11 5.03 -3.63
N ALA A 29 4.15 6.26 -4.15
CA ALA A 29 3.26 6.69 -5.24
C ALA A 29 3.38 5.78 -6.46
N ASN A 30 4.62 5.45 -6.86
CA ASN A 30 4.88 4.51 -7.94
C ASN A 30 4.42 3.08 -7.62
N SER A 31 4.59 2.63 -6.38
CA SER A 31 4.18 1.29 -5.95
C SER A 31 2.66 1.13 -5.97
N VAL A 32 1.90 2.16 -5.60
CA VAL A 32 0.43 2.17 -5.70
C VAL A 32 -0.02 2.16 -7.16
N ASN A 33 0.65 2.90 -8.04
CA ASN A 33 0.39 2.85 -9.48
C ASN A 33 0.64 1.44 -10.06
N ILE A 34 1.70 0.76 -9.65
CA ILE A 34 2.02 -0.61 -10.11
C ILE A 34 0.92 -1.60 -9.72
N ILE A 35 0.31 -1.48 -8.55
CA ILE A 35 -0.75 -2.41 -8.10
C ILE A 35 -2.13 -2.08 -8.69
N ASP A 36 -2.32 -0.97 -9.40
CA ASP A 36 -3.61 -0.61 -10.02
C ASP A 36 -3.89 -1.40 -11.30
N GLY A 37 -3.79 -2.74 -11.21
CA GLY A 37 -3.95 -3.64 -12.36
C GLY A 37 -5.29 -4.40 -12.41
N TYR A 38 -6.13 -4.32 -11.36
CA TYR A 38 -7.40 -5.05 -11.25
C TYR A 38 -8.48 -4.19 -10.60
N ASN A 39 -9.75 -4.47 -10.97
CA ASN A 39 -10.89 -3.72 -10.43
C ASN A 39 -10.88 -3.74 -8.89
N GLY A 40 -10.96 -2.56 -8.30
CA GLY A 40 -11.01 -2.38 -6.85
C GLY A 40 -9.68 -2.55 -6.13
N LEU A 41 -8.64 -3.09 -6.76
CA LEU A 41 -7.43 -3.49 -6.06
C LEU A 41 -6.76 -2.31 -5.35
N ALA A 42 -6.26 -1.33 -6.09
CA ALA A 42 -5.58 -0.17 -5.52
C ALA A 42 -6.53 0.71 -4.70
N GLY A 43 -7.72 0.99 -5.23
CA GLY A 43 -8.72 1.82 -4.55
C GLY A 43 -9.19 1.22 -3.22
N GLY A 44 -9.52 -0.07 -3.19
CA GLY A 44 -9.97 -0.73 -1.96
C GLY A 44 -8.84 -0.93 -0.94
N TYR A 45 -7.63 -1.24 -1.41
CA TYR A 45 -6.46 -1.25 -0.53
C TYR A 45 -6.21 0.13 0.10
N ALA A 46 -6.27 1.19 -0.68
CA ALA A 46 -6.11 2.55 -0.19
C ALA A 46 -7.20 2.93 0.82
N VAL A 47 -8.46 2.50 0.62
CA VAL A 47 -9.54 2.68 1.60
C VAL A 47 -9.20 2.04 2.95
N ILE A 48 -8.67 0.80 2.96
CA ILE A 48 -8.27 0.11 4.18
C ILE A 48 -7.14 0.88 4.89
N VAL A 49 -6.12 1.33 4.15
CA VAL A 49 -5.00 2.12 4.70
C VAL A 49 -5.48 3.46 5.24
N LEU A 50 -6.33 4.19 4.51
CA LEU A 50 -6.88 5.47 4.94
C LEU A 50 -7.77 5.34 6.20
N ALA A 51 -8.55 4.26 6.29
CA ALA A 51 -9.33 3.97 7.48
C ALA A 51 -8.42 3.74 8.70
N ALA A 52 -7.30 3.03 8.52
CA ALA A 52 -6.33 2.79 9.58
C ALA A 52 -5.61 4.10 10.00
N LEU A 53 -5.20 4.93 9.04
CA LEU A 53 -4.60 6.25 9.31
C LEU A 53 -5.59 7.16 10.05
N ALA A 54 -6.85 7.22 9.60
CA ALA A 54 -7.90 8.00 10.24
C ALA A 54 -8.17 7.53 11.68
N TRP A 55 -8.20 6.21 11.90
CA TRP A 55 -8.38 5.64 13.24
C TRP A 55 -7.28 6.08 14.19
N VAL A 56 -6.00 5.92 13.81
CA VAL A 56 -4.89 6.34 14.68
C VAL A 56 -4.82 7.85 14.84
N ALA A 57 -5.08 8.62 13.78
CA ALA A 57 -5.17 10.09 13.88
C ALA A 57 -6.26 10.53 14.87
N GLY A 58 -7.39 9.82 14.91
CA GLY A 58 -8.44 10.04 15.92
C GLY A 58 -7.99 9.71 17.34
N GLN A 59 -7.22 8.63 17.55
CA GLN A 59 -6.69 8.26 18.86
C GLN A 59 -5.69 9.28 19.41
N VAL A 60 -4.84 9.84 18.54
CA VAL A 60 -3.84 10.84 18.95
C VAL A 60 -4.35 12.29 18.88
N GLY A 61 -5.60 12.49 18.45
CA GLY A 61 -6.21 13.82 18.38
C GLY A 61 -5.64 14.72 17.28
N ASP A 62 -5.21 14.16 16.15
CA ASP A 62 -4.70 14.93 15.00
C ASP A 62 -5.82 15.20 13.96
N PRO A 63 -6.46 16.38 14.00
CA PRO A 63 -7.59 16.69 13.11
C PRO A 63 -7.15 16.85 11.65
N VAL A 64 -5.89 17.20 11.38
CA VAL A 64 -5.39 17.40 10.00
C VAL A 64 -5.30 16.07 9.29
N VAL A 65 -4.60 15.09 9.89
CA VAL A 65 -4.47 13.75 9.30
C VAL A 65 -5.83 13.04 9.26
N LEU A 66 -6.64 13.17 10.31
CA LEU A 66 -7.98 12.60 10.35
C LEU A 66 -8.85 13.11 9.21
N THR A 67 -8.99 14.44 9.07
CA THR A 67 -9.85 15.04 8.04
C THR A 67 -9.37 14.72 6.64
N ALA A 68 -8.06 14.81 6.39
CA ALA A 68 -7.47 14.51 5.09
C ALA A 68 -7.62 13.02 4.73
N SER A 69 -7.50 12.11 5.71
CA SER A 69 -7.75 10.67 5.50
C SER A 69 -9.21 10.40 5.15
N LEU A 70 -10.14 10.98 5.90
CA LEU A 70 -11.58 10.80 5.66
C LEU A 70 -12.04 11.41 4.33
N ALA A 71 -11.49 12.55 3.92
CA ALA A 71 -11.80 13.18 2.65
C ALA A 71 -11.42 12.28 1.46
N MET A 72 -10.18 11.76 1.43
CA MET A 72 -9.73 10.86 0.38
C MET A 72 -10.45 9.51 0.44
N LEU A 73 -10.73 8.99 1.64
CA LEU A 73 -11.49 7.77 1.84
C LEU A 73 -12.88 7.89 1.22
N GLY A 74 -13.60 8.99 1.48
CA GLY A 74 -14.90 9.26 0.88
C GLY A 74 -14.85 9.33 -0.64
N ALA A 75 -13.84 10.01 -1.21
CA ALA A 75 -13.64 10.08 -2.65
C ALA A 75 -13.40 8.70 -3.28
N LEU A 76 -12.57 7.86 -2.64
CA LEU A 76 -12.30 6.49 -3.10
C LEU A 76 -13.50 5.56 -2.96
N LEU A 77 -14.31 5.69 -1.91
CA LEU A 77 -15.57 4.95 -1.80
C LEU A 77 -16.51 5.29 -2.95
N GLY A 78 -16.65 6.58 -3.30
CA GLY A 78 -17.40 7.02 -4.47
C GLY A 78 -16.86 6.44 -5.78
N PHE A 79 -15.55 6.44 -5.97
CA PHE A 79 -14.89 5.80 -7.12
C PHE A 79 -15.16 4.30 -7.18
N LEU A 80 -15.07 3.59 -6.05
CA LEU A 80 -15.25 2.14 -5.99
C LEU A 80 -16.66 1.69 -6.38
N VAL A 81 -17.69 2.48 -6.15
CA VAL A 81 -19.06 2.18 -6.63
C VAL A 81 -19.11 1.90 -8.14
N TRP A 82 -18.26 2.58 -8.91
CA TRP A 82 -18.20 2.42 -10.36
C TRP A 82 -17.08 1.49 -10.82
N ASN A 83 -15.97 1.46 -10.08
CA ASN A 83 -14.83 0.62 -10.43
C ASN A 83 -15.04 -0.84 -10.02
N TYR A 84 -15.55 -1.12 -8.81
CA TYR A 84 -15.71 -2.47 -8.29
C TYR A 84 -17.19 -2.83 -8.08
N PRO A 85 -17.68 -4.03 -8.52
CA PRO A 85 -16.92 -5.07 -9.24
C PRO A 85 -16.95 -4.90 -10.77
N GLY A 86 -17.57 -3.84 -11.26
CA GLY A 86 -17.97 -3.70 -12.67
C GLY A 86 -16.84 -3.27 -13.62
N GLY A 87 -15.82 -2.56 -13.13
CA GLY A 87 -14.78 -1.96 -13.95
C GLY A 87 -15.33 -0.94 -14.97
N LYS A 88 -16.35 -0.14 -14.55
CA LYS A 88 -16.96 0.87 -15.42
C LYS A 88 -16.09 2.12 -15.60
N ILE A 89 -15.28 2.45 -14.61
CA ILE A 89 -14.28 3.51 -14.64
C ILE A 89 -12.96 2.98 -14.10
N PHE A 90 -11.85 3.59 -14.49
CA PHE A 90 -10.50 3.25 -14.03
C PHE A 90 -9.84 4.48 -13.44
N MET A 91 -8.96 4.27 -12.47
CA MET A 91 -8.23 5.34 -11.80
C MET A 91 -7.22 6.01 -12.73
N GLY A 92 -6.58 5.22 -13.57
CA GLY A 92 -5.50 5.64 -14.46
C GLY A 92 -4.25 6.07 -13.69
N ASP A 93 -3.16 6.29 -14.41
CA ASP A 93 -1.87 6.64 -13.80
C ASP A 93 -1.96 7.89 -12.92
N GLY A 94 -2.63 8.94 -13.40
CA GLY A 94 -2.80 10.20 -12.65
C GLY A 94 -3.52 9.99 -11.32
N GLY A 95 -4.60 9.22 -11.31
CA GLY A 95 -5.34 8.89 -10.09
C GLY A 95 -4.55 7.99 -9.15
N ALA A 96 -3.88 6.96 -9.69
CA ALA A 96 -3.08 6.04 -8.90
C ALA A 96 -1.87 6.73 -8.23
N TYR A 97 -1.16 7.59 -8.96
CA TYR A 97 -0.09 8.43 -8.40
C TYR A 97 -0.62 9.40 -7.35
N LEU A 98 -1.75 10.07 -7.59
CA LEU A 98 -2.37 10.95 -6.61
C LEU A 98 -2.69 10.21 -5.30
N VAL A 99 -3.34 9.05 -5.40
CA VAL A 99 -3.70 8.24 -4.22
C VAL A 99 -2.45 7.78 -3.48
N GLY A 100 -1.43 7.27 -4.20
CA GLY A 100 -0.18 6.82 -3.61
C GLY A 100 0.59 7.95 -2.92
N PHE A 101 0.67 9.12 -3.55
CA PHE A 101 1.24 10.33 -2.98
C PHE A 101 0.49 10.73 -1.70
N TRP A 102 -0.84 10.77 -1.74
CA TRP A 102 -1.68 11.12 -0.59
C TRP A 102 -1.47 10.19 0.60
N LEU A 103 -1.43 8.88 0.36
CA LEU A 103 -1.14 7.88 1.40
C LEU A 103 0.23 8.10 2.03
N ALA A 104 1.25 8.35 1.21
CA ALA A 104 2.61 8.58 1.68
C ALA A 104 2.74 9.85 2.51
N GLU A 105 2.14 10.96 2.05
CA GLU A 105 2.13 12.23 2.77
C GLU A 105 1.42 12.11 4.12
N LEU A 106 0.25 11.47 4.17
CA LEU A 106 -0.47 11.26 5.43
C LEU A 106 0.31 10.34 6.39
N ALA A 107 1.02 9.33 5.86
CA ALA A 107 1.89 8.46 6.64
C ALA A 107 3.03 9.24 7.29
N VAL A 108 3.69 10.12 6.52
CA VAL A 108 4.76 11.00 7.02
C VAL A 108 4.21 12.00 8.05
N LEU A 109 3.12 12.68 7.71
CA LEU A 109 2.50 13.68 8.58
C LEU A 109 2.07 13.07 9.93
N LEU A 110 1.44 11.89 9.91
CA LEU A 110 1.01 11.22 11.13
C LEU A 110 2.18 11.00 12.10
N VAL A 111 3.30 10.49 11.60
CA VAL A 111 4.49 10.20 12.42
C VAL A 111 5.23 11.47 12.87
N VAL A 112 5.33 12.46 11.97
CA VAL A 112 6.07 13.70 12.29
C VAL A 112 5.31 14.54 13.32
N ARG A 113 3.99 14.59 13.22
CA ARG A 113 3.15 15.40 14.10
C ARG A 113 2.86 14.74 15.44
N ASN A 114 2.94 13.41 15.51
CA ASN A 114 2.55 12.62 16.68
C ASN A 114 3.70 11.72 17.14
N PRO A 115 4.52 12.15 18.11
CA PRO A 115 5.67 11.38 18.61
C PRO A 115 5.32 10.00 19.19
N ASP A 116 4.09 9.80 19.66
CA ASP A 116 3.60 8.52 20.21
C ASP A 116 3.32 7.47 19.12
N VAL A 117 3.17 7.91 17.87
CA VAL A 117 2.96 6.97 16.75
C VAL A 117 4.32 6.42 16.30
N SER A 118 4.43 5.10 16.30
CA SER A 118 5.62 4.45 15.78
C SER A 118 5.76 4.68 14.26
N PRO A 119 6.95 5.04 13.76
CA PRO A 119 7.19 5.17 12.32
C PRO A 119 7.03 3.85 11.56
N TRP A 120 7.06 2.70 12.24
CA TRP A 120 6.81 1.39 11.64
C TRP A 120 5.32 1.13 11.40
N PHE A 121 4.42 1.89 12.02
CA PHE A 121 2.99 1.74 11.75
C PHE A 121 2.66 1.97 10.27
N PRO A 122 2.96 3.13 9.66
CA PRO A 122 2.71 3.32 8.22
C PRO A 122 3.55 2.39 7.33
N VAL A 123 4.73 1.93 7.78
CA VAL A 123 5.53 0.94 7.03
C VAL A 123 4.75 -0.37 6.88
N VAL A 124 4.10 -0.85 7.95
CA VAL A 124 3.24 -2.04 7.89
C VAL A 124 2.01 -1.78 7.02
N LEU A 125 1.37 -0.61 7.14
CA LEU A 125 0.20 -0.27 6.33
C LEU A 125 0.50 -0.28 4.83
N LEU A 126 1.69 0.14 4.43
CA LEU A 126 2.11 0.28 3.03
C LEU A 126 2.99 -0.89 2.56
N ALA A 127 3.10 -1.95 3.38
CA ALA A 127 3.99 -3.08 3.09
C ALA A 127 3.68 -3.74 1.74
N TYR A 128 2.41 -4.03 1.43
CA TYR A 128 2.05 -4.76 0.22
C TYR A 128 2.55 -4.09 -1.07
N PRO A 129 2.21 -2.85 -1.42
CA PRO A 129 2.68 -2.24 -2.66
C PRO A 129 4.19 -2.07 -2.70
N VAL A 130 4.82 -1.74 -1.56
CA VAL A 130 6.27 -1.52 -1.48
C VAL A 130 7.02 -2.84 -1.64
N VAL A 131 6.63 -3.89 -0.92
CA VAL A 131 7.26 -5.21 -1.00
C VAL A 131 7.11 -5.82 -2.39
N ASP A 132 5.91 -5.75 -3.00
CA ASP A 132 5.68 -6.25 -4.36
C ASP A 132 6.59 -5.55 -5.38
N THR A 133 6.76 -4.23 -5.24
CA THR A 133 7.64 -3.43 -6.10
C THR A 133 9.11 -3.79 -5.89
N LEU A 134 9.57 -3.81 -4.64
CA LEU A 134 10.97 -4.14 -4.30
C LEU A 134 11.33 -5.57 -4.71
N PHE A 135 10.45 -6.53 -4.46
CA PHE A 135 10.66 -7.91 -4.87
C PHE A 135 10.69 -8.05 -6.40
N SER A 136 9.88 -7.29 -7.12
CA SER A 136 9.91 -7.26 -8.59
C SER A 136 11.23 -6.69 -9.12
N ILE A 137 11.74 -5.61 -8.50
CA ILE A 137 13.04 -5.02 -8.83
C ILE A 137 14.17 -6.02 -8.55
N TYR A 138 14.19 -6.62 -7.34
CA TYR A 138 15.17 -7.63 -6.95
C TYR A 138 15.21 -8.79 -7.95
N ARG A 139 14.06 -9.36 -8.27
CA ARG A 139 13.96 -10.48 -9.20
C ARG A 139 14.46 -10.13 -10.60
N ARG A 140 14.15 -8.92 -11.12
CA ARG A 140 14.60 -8.48 -12.44
C ARG A 140 16.09 -8.28 -12.48
N PHE A 141 16.62 -7.54 -11.51
CA PHE A 141 18.03 -7.16 -11.49
C PHE A 141 18.94 -8.35 -11.14
N PHE A 142 18.68 -9.02 -10.01
CA PHE A 142 19.59 -10.06 -9.50
C PHE A 142 19.35 -11.44 -10.09
N LEU A 143 18.11 -11.83 -10.38
CA LEU A 143 17.82 -13.19 -10.85
C LEU A 143 17.72 -13.31 -12.37
N ARG A 144 17.47 -12.22 -13.10
CA ARG A 144 17.27 -12.25 -14.56
C ARG A 144 18.23 -11.39 -15.35
N GLY A 145 19.08 -10.60 -14.73
CA GLY A 145 20.03 -9.71 -15.39
C GLY A 145 19.39 -8.69 -16.34
N ARG A 146 18.11 -8.27 -16.05
CA ARG A 146 17.38 -7.28 -16.84
C ARG A 146 17.39 -5.93 -16.15
N SER A 147 17.18 -4.85 -16.92
CA SER A 147 17.06 -3.52 -16.30
C SER A 147 15.86 -3.43 -15.36
N ALA A 148 16.01 -2.69 -14.26
CA ALA A 148 14.95 -2.49 -13.26
C ALA A 148 13.67 -1.87 -13.84
N GLY A 149 13.77 -1.09 -14.93
CA GLY A 149 12.63 -0.46 -15.62
C GLY A 149 11.93 -1.31 -16.68
N SER A 150 12.38 -2.57 -16.92
CA SER A 150 11.69 -3.43 -17.90
C SER A 150 10.31 -3.87 -17.38
N ALA A 151 9.32 -4.01 -18.28
CA ALA A 151 7.99 -4.49 -17.92
C ALA A 151 8.05 -5.87 -17.25
N ASP A 152 7.35 -6.04 -16.12
CA ASP A 152 7.28 -7.30 -15.39
C ASP A 152 5.82 -7.77 -15.30
N ALA A 153 5.57 -8.99 -15.70
CA ALA A 153 4.25 -9.63 -15.67
C ALA A 153 4.09 -10.62 -14.49
N ARG A 154 4.82 -10.43 -13.39
CA ARG A 154 4.84 -11.37 -12.25
C ARG A 154 4.74 -10.66 -10.89
N HIS A 155 3.97 -9.59 -10.81
CA HIS A 155 3.56 -8.99 -9.55
C HIS A 155 2.65 -9.94 -8.76
N LEU A 156 2.60 -9.81 -7.43
CA LEU A 156 1.81 -10.68 -6.57
C LEU A 156 0.35 -10.77 -7.03
N HIS A 157 -0.28 -9.65 -7.36
CA HIS A 157 -1.67 -9.64 -7.84
C HIS A 157 -1.85 -10.45 -9.15
N GLN A 158 -0.85 -10.44 -10.03
CA GLN A 158 -0.88 -11.26 -11.25
C GLN A 158 -0.71 -12.75 -10.95
N LEU A 159 0.15 -13.10 -9.98
CA LEU A 159 0.31 -14.48 -9.53
C LEU A 159 -0.97 -15.00 -8.86
N ILE A 160 -1.64 -14.18 -8.05
CA ILE A 160 -2.94 -14.51 -7.45
C ILE A 160 -3.98 -14.75 -8.55
N TYR A 161 -4.04 -13.89 -9.57
CA TYR A 161 -4.94 -14.10 -10.70
C TYR A 161 -4.68 -15.44 -11.41
N LEU A 162 -3.43 -15.75 -11.70
CA LEU A 162 -3.05 -16.94 -12.46
C LEU A 162 -3.21 -18.23 -11.66
N ARG A 163 -2.91 -18.21 -10.35
CA ARG A 163 -2.85 -19.42 -9.52
C ARG A 163 -4.13 -19.65 -8.71
N LEU A 164 -4.66 -18.62 -8.05
CA LEU A 164 -5.82 -18.76 -7.15
C LEU A 164 -7.14 -18.44 -7.85
N ALA A 165 -7.26 -17.25 -8.41
CA ALA A 165 -8.52 -16.81 -9.01
C ALA A 165 -8.90 -17.65 -10.23
N ARG A 166 -7.92 -18.09 -11.03
CA ARG A 166 -8.14 -18.96 -12.20
C ARG A 166 -8.59 -20.36 -11.80
N VAL A 167 -8.03 -20.91 -10.71
CA VAL A 167 -8.42 -22.23 -10.20
C VAL A 167 -9.82 -22.17 -9.59
N ALA A 168 -10.09 -21.14 -8.76
CA ALA A 168 -11.37 -20.99 -8.08
C ALA A 168 -12.57 -20.83 -9.01
N VAL A 169 -12.38 -20.24 -10.21
CA VAL A 169 -13.48 -19.99 -11.16
C VAL A 169 -13.50 -20.97 -12.32
N GLY A 170 -12.38 -21.61 -12.68
CA GLY A 170 -12.28 -22.78 -13.57
C GLY A 170 -12.68 -22.65 -15.05
N SER A 171 -13.38 -21.60 -15.47
CA SER A 171 -14.00 -21.47 -16.80
C SER A 171 -13.24 -20.55 -17.75
N LYS A 172 -13.42 -20.77 -19.08
CA LYS A 172 -12.93 -19.90 -20.16
C LYS A 172 -13.93 -18.80 -20.56
N ASN A 173 -15.12 -18.77 -19.97
CA ASN A 173 -16.17 -17.81 -20.32
C ASN A 173 -15.74 -16.35 -19.97
N PRO A 174 -16.03 -15.35 -20.84
CA PRO A 174 -15.76 -13.94 -20.57
C PRO A 174 -16.35 -13.40 -19.25
N ALA A 175 -17.57 -13.85 -18.88
CA ALA A 175 -18.20 -13.49 -17.60
C ALA A 175 -17.32 -13.90 -16.39
N ASP A 176 -16.68 -15.06 -16.48
CA ASP A 176 -15.80 -15.57 -15.44
C ASP A 176 -14.44 -14.85 -15.41
N LYS A 177 -14.02 -14.22 -16.51
CA LYS A 177 -12.84 -13.35 -16.53
C LYS A 177 -13.01 -12.16 -15.57
N ARG A 178 -14.19 -11.52 -15.58
CA ARG A 178 -14.51 -10.43 -14.65
C ARG A 178 -14.53 -10.91 -13.20
N ARG A 179 -15.15 -12.07 -12.94
CA ARG A 179 -15.19 -12.67 -11.61
C ARG A 179 -13.78 -12.97 -11.09
N ARG A 180 -12.90 -13.53 -11.93
CA ARG A 180 -11.49 -13.75 -11.58
C ARG A 180 -10.75 -12.44 -11.28
N ASN A 181 -10.99 -11.39 -12.09
CA ASN A 181 -10.42 -10.07 -11.87
C ASN A 181 -10.79 -9.54 -10.46
N ASN A 182 -12.08 -9.59 -10.12
CA ASN A 182 -12.58 -9.10 -8.84
C ASN A 182 -12.06 -9.91 -7.63
N LEU A 183 -11.88 -11.22 -7.77
CA LEU A 183 -11.34 -12.07 -6.71
C LEU A 183 -9.93 -11.67 -6.30
N VAL A 184 -9.11 -11.16 -7.24
CA VAL A 184 -7.76 -10.69 -6.90
C VAL A 184 -7.79 -9.59 -5.84
N ALA A 185 -8.68 -8.61 -6.00
CA ALA A 185 -8.84 -7.53 -5.02
C ALA A 185 -9.22 -8.08 -3.65
N LEU A 186 -10.18 -9.01 -3.58
CA LEU A 186 -10.61 -9.62 -2.31
C LEU A 186 -9.47 -10.37 -1.60
N TYR A 187 -8.67 -11.14 -2.32
CA TYR A 187 -7.52 -11.83 -1.73
C TYR A 187 -6.49 -10.84 -1.18
N ILE A 188 -6.20 -9.78 -1.92
CA ILE A 188 -5.24 -8.75 -1.46
C ILE A 188 -5.81 -7.97 -0.27
N TRP A 189 -7.09 -7.59 -0.28
CA TRP A 189 -7.72 -6.90 0.84
C TRP A 189 -7.71 -7.76 2.11
N ALA A 190 -8.04 -9.05 1.99
CA ALA A 190 -8.00 -9.99 3.11
C ALA A 190 -6.56 -10.16 3.64
N GLY A 191 -5.58 -10.33 2.74
CA GLY A 191 -4.17 -10.38 3.11
C GLY A 191 -3.68 -9.10 3.78
N ALA A 192 -4.05 -7.92 3.28
CA ALA A 192 -3.71 -6.65 3.90
C ALA A 192 -4.37 -6.51 5.29
N ALA A 193 -5.65 -6.84 5.42
CA ALA A 193 -6.37 -6.78 6.69
C ALA A 193 -5.73 -7.67 7.77
N LEU A 194 -5.19 -8.83 7.38
CA LEU A 194 -4.50 -9.76 8.30
C LEU A 194 -3.31 -9.10 9.03
N PHE A 195 -2.64 -8.15 8.41
CA PHE A 195 -1.51 -7.41 8.99
C PHE A 195 -1.91 -6.04 9.53
N ILE A 196 -2.83 -5.34 8.87
CA ILE A 196 -3.26 -4.00 9.24
C ILE A 196 -4.09 -4.04 10.55
N ILE A 197 -4.97 -5.03 10.72
CA ILE A 197 -5.80 -5.13 11.94
C ILE A 197 -4.93 -5.31 13.20
N PRO A 198 -3.96 -6.24 13.26
CA PRO A 198 -3.03 -6.31 14.39
C PRO A 198 -2.19 -5.04 14.55
N ALA A 199 -1.76 -4.40 13.46
CA ALA A 199 -1.00 -3.15 13.54
C ALA A 199 -1.81 -2.02 14.22
N LEU A 200 -3.13 -1.97 14.02
CA LEU A 200 -4.01 -1.03 14.71
C LEU A 200 -4.04 -1.22 16.24
N LEU A 201 -3.78 -2.43 16.73
CA LEU A 201 -3.75 -2.71 18.17
C LEU A 201 -2.41 -2.31 18.80
N VAL A 202 -1.36 -2.21 18.00
CA VAL A 202 0.03 -1.96 18.47
C VAL A 202 0.68 -0.76 17.76
N TRP A 203 -0.12 0.19 17.29
CA TRP A 203 0.32 1.33 16.48
C TRP A 203 1.44 2.19 17.10
N SER A 204 1.55 2.18 18.43
CA SER A 204 2.59 2.89 19.18
C SER A 204 3.83 2.04 19.49
N SER A 205 3.79 0.73 19.26
CA SER A 205 4.86 -0.19 19.63
C SER A 205 5.73 -0.57 18.43
N THR A 206 6.90 0.08 18.32
CA THR A 206 7.89 -0.21 17.26
C THR A 206 8.28 -1.69 17.22
N THR A 207 8.49 -2.33 18.38
CA THR A 207 8.88 -3.75 18.44
C THR A 207 7.87 -4.67 17.79
N TRP A 208 6.59 -4.57 18.16
CA TRP A 208 5.54 -5.42 17.59
C TRP A 208 5.28 -5.13 16.11
N LEU A 209 5.39 -3.86 15.70
CA LEU A 209 5.24 -3.49 14.29
C LEU A 209 6.41 -3.99 13.43
N VAL A 210 7.63 -4.00 13.94
CA VAL A 210 8.77 -4.64 13.26
C VAL A 210 8.54 -6.13 13.10
N VAL A 211 8.07 -6.82 14.14
CA VAL A 211 7.73 -8.26 14.05
C VAL A 211 6.66 -8.51 13.00
N LEU A 212 5.60 -7.71 12.97
CA LEU A 212 4.56 -7.79 11.93
C LEU A 212 5.11 -7.52 10.53
N GLY A 213 5.95 -6.49 10.38
CA GLY A 213 6.57 -6.17 9.09
C GLY A 213 7.47 -7.29 8.58
N VAL A 214 8.30 -7.87 9.46
CA VAL A 214 9.16 -9.01 9.11
C VAL A 214 8.32 -10.24 8.76
N SER A 215 7.27 -10.53 9.53
CA SER A 215 6.38 -11.66 9.22
C SER A 215 5.66 -11.49 7.87
N PHE A 216 5.33 -10.27 7.47
CA PHE A 216 4.79 -9.99 6.13
C PHE A 216 5.80 -10.31 5.01
N TRP A 217 7.11 -10.08 5.23
CA TRP A 217 8.15 -10.40 4.25
C TRP A 217 8.39 -11.91 4.06
N ILE A 218 8.08 -12.69 5.08
CA ILE A 218 8.31 -14.16 5.08
C ILE A 218 7.08 -14.91 4.53
N ALA A 219 5.87 -14.34 4.66
CA ALA A 219 4.60 -14.93 4.22
C ALA A 219 4.39 -14.83 2.70
#